data_8359fa57499dbd6872131a4c1aa5980f
#
_entry.id   8359fa57499dbd6872131a4c1aa5980f
#
_cell.length_a   1.000
_cell.length_b   1.000
_cell.length_c   1.000
_cell.angle_alpha   90.00
_cell.angle_beta   90.00
_cell.angle_gamma   90.00
#
_symmetry.space_group_name_H-M   'P 1'
#
loop_
_entity.id
_entity.type
_entity.pdbx_description
1 polymer ?
#
loop_
_entity_poly.entity_id
_entity_poly.type
_entity_poly.pdbx_seq_one_letter_code
_entity_poly.pdbx_strand_id
1 'polypeptide(L)'
;MGARILAEGVCLDVPAFLQRDRESSGWSGLFLGAAFDPPKRRLLRLLDNISFELREGDRLAILGRNGAGKSTLLRVLNRVYQPSAGRLTVDGSCQALLNMSLGFNGEATVRENIYLRGVAMGLKASFLRGQIPEILEFSGLGEKVNHRLRTLSSGQKMRLGFAISTCVQHDVMLMDEWVGAGDADFMRKAKERMQSRVGGSKIVVLASHSTGLLRDICNRGIVLERGRLMQSGDITSSLKYYHELLAKHRAGEEIEPAATSGSQIFGVVEQMTAATGGLEITGWMIDNEGVAPEGLSLELDGQRYAAERIERVRRPDVQRHFGLATDACGFHATIIVPGVASLRELNGELRMLGGLSAQFADAPLRIAASVLAELP
;
A
#
# COMPACT_ATOMS: atom_id res chain seq x y z
N MET A 1 -11.67 6.79 -21.67
CA MET A 1 -11.93 5.93 -20.50
C MET A 1 -12.03 6.83 -19.30
N GLY A 2 -13.01 6.61 -18.43
CA GLY A 2 -13.19 7.38 -17.20
C GLY A 2 -12.11 7.06 -16.14
N ALA A 3 -11.91 7.97 -15.15
CA ALA A 3 -11.02 7.67 -14.03
C ALA A 3 -11.64 6.59 -13.15
N ARG A 4 -10.80 5.62 -12.73
CA ARG A 4 -11.22 4.50 -11.88
C ARG A 4 -10.06 4.06 -10.98
N ILE A 5 -10.38 3.67 -9.75
CA ILE A 5 -9.47 2.92 -8.87
C ILE A 5 -10.17 1.62 -8.51
N LEU A 6 -9.50 0.48 -8.74
CA LEU A 6 -9.97 -0.84 -8.36
C LEU A 6 -8.86 -1.53 -7.56
N ALA A 7 -9.15 -1.84 -6.32
CA ALA A 7 -8.31 -2.63 -5.42
C ALA A 7 -9.04 -3.94 -5.13
N GLU A 8 -8.39 -5.07 -5.42
CA GLU A 8 -8.93 -6.43 -5.27
C GLU A 8 -7.95 -7.26 -4.43
N GLY A 9 -8.32 -7.54 -3.18
CA GLY A 9 -7.52 -8.35 -2.28
C GLY A 9 -6.10 -7.84 -2.03
N VAL A 10 -5.89 -6.52 -2.06
CA VAL A 10 -4.56 -5.90 -1.98
C VAL A 10 -3.91 -6.18 -0.63
N CYS A 11 -2.73 -6.84 -0.66
CA CYS A 11 -1.86 -7.05 0.48
C CYS A 11 -0.51 -6.36 0.26
N LEU A 12 0.12 -5.93 1.35
CA LEU A 12 1.48 -5.40 1.32
C LEU A 12 2.31 -6.00 2.45
N ASP A 13 3.31 -6.79 2.08
CA ASP A 13 4.29 -7.39 2.98
C ASP A 13 5.63 -6.69 2.80
N VAL A 14 6.25 -6.29 3.89
CA VAL A 14 7.58 -5.64 3.88
C VAL A 14 8.55 -6.40 4.76
N PRO A 15 9.84 -6.53 4.36
CA PRO A 15 10.85 -7.15 5.21
C PRO A 15 11.16 -6.22 6.40
N ALA A 16 11.01 -6.73 7.61
CA ALA A 16 11.44 -6.09 8.84
C ALA A 16 12.71 -6.77 9.36
N PHE A 17 13.69 -5.97 9.77
CA PHE A 17 14.91 -6.45 10.40
C PHE A 17 14.72 -6.36 11.91
N LEU A 18 14.55 -7.51 12.59
CA LEU A 18 14.48 -7.55 14.04
C LEU A 18 15.90 -7.76 14.57
N GLN A 19 16.46 -6.74 15.23
CA GLN A 19 17.55 -6.94 16.15
C GLN A 19 16.97 -7.57 17.41
N ARG A 20 17.49 -8.75 17.80
CA ARG A 20 17.16 -9.33 19.11
C ARG A 20 17.77 -8.45 20.18
N ASP A 21 16.95 -7.95 21.09
CA ASP A 21 17.42 -7.47 22.37
C ASP A 21 18.07 -8.67 23.08
N ARG A 22 19.36 -8.61 23.27
CA ARG A 22 20.06 -9.60 24.08
C ARG A 22 19.70 -9.36 25.53
N GLU A 23 18.98 -10.28 26.13
CA GLU A 23 19.04 -10.46 27.56
C GLU A 23 20.51 -10.66 27.94
N SER A 24 21.00 -9.77 28.78
CA SER A 24 22.40 -9.62 29.17
C SER A 24 22.92 -10.87 29.89
N SER A 25 23.57 -11.76 29.18
CA SER A 25 24.41 -12.79 29.78
C SER A 25 25.90 -12.49 29.51
N GLY A 26 26.52 -11.77 30.42
CA GLY A 26 27.96 -11.70 30.60
C GLY A 26 28.78 -10.92 29.58
N TRP A 27 29.84 -10.28 30.00
CA TRP A 27 30.80 -9.47 29.23
C TRP A 27 31.46 -10.20 28.05
N SER A 28 31.51 -11.53 28.04
CA SER A 28 32.06 -12.36 26.98
C SER A 28 31.17 -12.41 25.70
N GLY A 29 29.86 -12.12 25.83
CA GLY A 29 28.93 -12.07 24.71
C GLY A 29 29.05 -10.80 23.86
N LEU A 30 29.67 -9.72 24.37
CA LEU A 30 29.73 -8.42 23.72
C LEU A 30 30.73 -8.38 22.54
N PHE A 31 31.79 -9.15 22.59
CA PHE A 31 32.90 -9.08 21.61
C PHE A 31 32.80 -10.08 20.46
N LEU A 32 32.19 -11.23 20.63
CA LEU A 32 32.16 -12.29 19.61
C LEU A 32 30.81 -12.50 18.90
N GLY A 33 29.71 -12.03 19.48
CA GLY A 33 28.39 -12.36 18.95
C GLY A 33 27.79 -11.35 17.97
N ALA A 34 28.26 -10.11 17.92
CA ALA A 34 27.70 -9.08 17.03
C ALA A 34 28.09 -9.26 15.56
N ALA A 35 29.19 -10.02 15.29
CA ALA A 35 29.72 -10.20 13.94
C ALA A 35 29.14 -11.41 13.17
N PHE A 36 28.46 -12.34 13.85
CA PHE A 36 28.14 -13.65 13.27
C PHE A 36 26.64 -14.00 13.23
N ASP A 37 25.75 -13.22 13.82
CA ASP A 37 24.31 -13.47 13.74
C ASP A 37 23.67 -12.49 12.75
N PRO A 38 23.40 -12.90 11.50
CA PRO A 38 22.71 -12.01 10.56
C PRO A 38 21.31 -11.70 11.09
N PRO A 39 20.85 -10.42 11.00
CA PRO A 39 19.53 -10.05 11.46
C PRO A 39 18.47 -10.91 10.78
N LYS A 40 17.63 -11.57 11.57
CA LYS A 40 16.54 -12.38 11.01
C LYS A 40 15.55 -11.45 10.31
N ARG A 41 15.36 -11.68 9.02
CA ARG A 41 14.34 -10.99 8.22
C ARG A 41 12.99 -11.61 8.53
N ARG A 42 12.06 -10.81 9.02
CA ARG A 42 10.67 -11.19 9.21
C ARG A 42 9.81 -10.38 8.26
N LEU A 43 8.84 -11.00 7.60
CA LEU A 43 7.84 -10.27 6.83
C LEU A 43 6.82 -9.66 7.80
N LEU A 44 6.55 -8.38 7.61
CA LEU A 44 5.51 -7.64 8.31
C LEU A 44 4.42 -7.28 7.31
N ARG A 45 3.20 -7.76 7.54
CA ARG A 45 2.05 -7.40 6.73
C ARG A 45 1.51 -6.04 7.15
N LEU A 46 1.64 -5.06 6.26
CA LEU A 46 1.19 -3.69 6.48
C LEU A 46 -0.23 -3.44 5.99
N LEU A 47 -0.64 -4.13 4.91
CA LEU A 47 -2.01 -4.14 4.39
C LEU A 47 -2.42 -5.59 4.17
N ASP A 48 -3.66 -5.89 4.51
CA ASP A 48 -4.19 -7.25 4.51
C ASP A 48 -5.58 -7.28 3.87
N ASN A 49 -5.66 -7.85 2.65
CA ASN A 49 -6.89 -8.12 1.91
C ASN A 49 -7.80 -6.88 1.72
N ILE A 50 -7.24 -5.78 1.23
CA ILE A 50 -7.98 -4.53 1.00
C ILE A 50 -8.67 -4.58 -0.36
N SER A 51 -10.01 -4.50 -0.36
CA SER A 51 -10.82 -4.50 -1.58
C SER A 51 -11.81 -3.33 -1.58
N PHE A 52 -11.76 -2.50 -2.63
CA PHE A 52 -12.74 -1.43 -2.88
C PHE A 52 -12.65 -0.93 -4.33
N GLU A 53 -13.71 -0.29 -4.78
CA GLU A 53 -13.77 0.36 -6.08
C GLU A 53 -14.17 1.83 -5.93
N LEU A 54 -13.49 2.72 -6.70
CA LEU A 54 -13.83 4.13 -6.84
C LEU A 54 -14.02 4.48 -8.31
N ARG A 55 -15.03 5.30 -8.57
CA ARG A 55 -15.39 5.81 -9.89
C ARG A 55 -15.39 7.34 -9.91
N GLU A 56 -15.53 7.93 -11.08
CA GLU A 56 -15.65 9.38 -11.23
C GLU A 56 -16.77 9.93 -10.32
N GLY A 57 -16.47 11.01 -9.59
CA GLY A 57 -17.33 11.60 -8.57
C GLY A 57 -17.11 11.08 -7.15
N ASP A 58 -16.41 9.96 -6.98
CA ASP A 58 -16.10 9.44 -5.65
C ASP A 58 -15.04 10.30 -4.94
N ARG A 59 -15.34 10.64 -3.69
CA ARG A 59 -14.46 11.35 -2.77
C ARG A 59 -14.35 10.53 -1.50
N LEU A 60 -13.26 9.73 -1.42
CA LEU A 60 -13.07 8.73 -0.37
C LEU A 60 -12.30 9.31 0.81
N ALA A 61 -12.88 9.20 2.00
CA ALA A 61 -12.18 9.38 3.27
C ALA A 61 -11.53 8.06 3.71
N ILE A 62 -10.24 8.08 4.08
CA ILE A 62 -9.58 6.98 4.77
C ILE A 62 -9.49 7.31 6.25
N LEU A 63 -10.26 6.59 7.06
CA LEU A 63 -10.34 6.72 8.50
C LEU A 63 -9.51 5.62 9.18
N GLY A 64 -8.98 5.91 10.36
CA GLY A 64 -8.21 4.94 11.14
C GLY A 64 -7.24 5.62 12.08
N ARG A 65 -6.82 4.90 13.12
CA ARG A 65 -5.82 5.36 14.11
C ARG A 65 -4.44 5.53 13.48
N ASN A 66 -3.49 6.11 14.25
CA ASN A 66 -2.08 6.11 13.87
C ASN A 66 -1.59 4.66 13.76
N GLY A 67 -0.90 4.35 12.68
CA GLY A 67 -0.45 2.97 12.38
C GLY A 67 -1.50 2.05 11.76
N ALA A 68 -2.74 2.51 11.50
CA ALA A 68 -3.79 1.69 10.86
C ALA A 68 -3.51 1.33 9.39
N GLY A 69 -2.50 1.96 8.74
CA GLY A 69 -2.15 1.68 7.35
C GLY A 69 -2.57 2.75 6.33
N LYS A 70 -3.16 3.89 6.77
CA LYS A 70 -3.67 4.96 5.87
C LYS A 70 -2.63 5.46 4.87
N SER A 71 -1.49 5.96 5.35
CA SER A 71 -0.41 6.46 4.49
C SER A 71 0.22 5.35 3.64
N THR A 72 0.22 4.11 4.14
CA THR A 72 0.68 2.94 3.40
C THR A 72 -0.25 2.66 2.22
N LEU A 73 -1.56 2.66 2.44
CA LEU A 73 -2.55 2.48 1.38
C LEU A 73 -2.43 3.58 0.32
N LEU A 74 -2.30 4.86 0.72
CA LEU A 74 -2.08 5.96 -0.22
C LEU A 74 -0.81 5.78 -1.08
N ARG A 75 0.28 5.25 -0.50
CA ARG A 75 1.52 4.95 -1.25
C ARG A 75 1.33 3.79 -2.22
N VAL A 76 0.53 2.80 -1.88
CA VAL A 76 0.15 1.70 -2.79
C VAL A 76 -0.69 2.25 -3.94
N LEU A 77 -1.72 3.07 -3.66
CA LEU A 77 -2.55 3.71 -4.69
C LEU A 77 -1.73 4.61 -5.62
N ASN A 78 -0.70 5.27 -5.09
CA ASN A 78 0.25 6.06 -5.88
C ASN A 78 1.36 5.22 -6.56
N ARG A 79 1.27 3.88 -6.52
CA ARG A 79 2.24 2.95 -7.11
C ARG A 79 3.69 3.11 -6.61
N VAL A 80 3.87 3.75 -5.44
CA VAL A 80 5.18 3.81 -4.75
C VAL A 80 5.54 2.43 -4.19
N TYR A 81 4.55 1.72 -3.66
CA TYR A 81 4.67 0.32 -3.28
C TYR A 81 3.84 -0.54 -4.22
N GLN A 82 4.43 -1.62 -4.70
CA GLN A 82 3.70 -2.64 -5.44
C GLN A 82 3.02 -3.58 -4.43
N PRO A 83 1.75 -3.95 -4.64
CA PRO A 83 1.11 -4.96 -3.83
C PRO A 83 1.92 -6.27 -3.81
N SER A 84 2.03 -6.90 -2.64
CA SER A 84 2.63 -8.23 -2.50
C SER A 84 1.69 -9.33 -2.96
N ALA A 85 0.37 -9.09 -2.85
CA ALA A 85 -0.68 -9.95 -3.39
C ALA A 85 -1.91 -9.09 -3.75
N GLY A 86 -2.84 -9.66 -4.51
CA GLY A 86 -4.00 -8.96 -5.03
C GLY A 86 -3.68 -8.10 -6.26
N ARG A 87 -4.67 -7.34 -6.71
CA ARG A 87 -4.56 -6.50 -7.92
C ARG A 87 -4.92 -5.05 -7.60
N LEU A 88 -4.18 -4.11 -8.15
CA LEU A 88 -4.49 -2.69 -8.12
C LEU A 88 -4.51 -2.12 -9.54
N THR A 89 -5.66 -1.58 -9.94
CA THR A 89 -5.81 -0.82 -11.19
C THR A 89 -6.12 0.63 -10.86
N VAL A 90 -5.38 1.57 -11.45
CA VAL A 90 -5.62 3.01 -11.34
C VAL A 90 -5.62 3.58 -12.75
N ASP A 91 -6.78 4.00 -13.23
CA ASP A 91 -6.98 4.61 -14.53
C ASP A 91 -7.12 6.13 -14.38
N GLY A 92 -6.47 6.87 -15.27
CA GLY A 92 -6.37 8.33 -15.22
C GLY A 92 -5.02 8.82 -14.68
N SER A 93 -4.79 10.14 -14.85
CA SER A 93 -3.62 10.80 -14.28
C SER A 93 -3.75 10.89 -12.76
N CYS A 94 -2.75 10.38 -12.03
CA CYS A 94 -2.77 10.31 -10.57
C CYS A 94 -1.69 11.19 -9.96
N GLN A 95 -2.04 11.97 -8.95
CA GLN A 95 -1.11 12.73 -8.14
C GLN A 95 -1.33 12.50 -6.66
N ALA A 96 -0.21 12.34 -5.93
CA ALA A 96 -0.21 12.21 -4.49
C ALA A 96 0.46 13.41 -3.81
N LEU A 97 -0.25 14.01 -2.88
CA LEU A 97 0.26 15.06 -1.99
C LEU A 97 0.64 14.43 -0.64
N LEU A 98 1.64 13.52 -0.67
CA LEU A 98 2.05 12.75 0.52
C LEU A 98 3.26 13.35 1.24
N ASN A 99 4.21 13.89 0.49
CA ASN A 99 5.42 14.49 1.04
C ASN A 99 5.87 15.68 0.18
N MET A 100 5.72 16.88 0.73
CA MET A 100 6.02 18.13 0.01
C MET A 100 7.52 18.38 -0.18
N SER A 101 8.40 17.68 0.51
CA SER A 101 9.86 17.84 0.40
C SER A 101 10.54 16.75 -0.46
N LEU A 102 9.81 15.72 -0.88
CA LEU A 102 10.37 14.65 -1.69
C LEU A 102 10.85 15.16 -3.05
N GLY A 103 12.04 14.73 -3.47
CA GLY A 103 12.63 15.09 -4.77
C GLY A 103 13.37 16.42 -4.79
N PHE A 104 13.54 17.07 -3.65
CA PHE A 104 14.34 18.29 -3.53
C PHE A 104 15.83 18.00 -3.34
N ASN A 105 16.67 18.79 -4.00
CA ASN A 105 18.12 18.82 -3.81
C ASN A 105 18.51 20.15 -3.16
N GLY A 106 19.12 20.10 -1.96
CA GLY A 106 19.52 21.29 -1.20
C GLY A 106 20.58 22.15 -1.90
N GLU A 107 21.44 21.55 -2.71
CA GLU A 107 22.52 22.26 -3.42
C GLU A 107 22.04 22.90 -4.73
N ALA A 108 20.95 22.43 -5.29
CA ALA A 108 20.33 23.03 -6.46
C ALA A 108 19.56 24.32 -6.09
N THR A 109 19.40 25.21 -7.04
CA THR A 109 18.63 26.45 -6.93
C THR A 109 17.13 26.16 -6.84
N VAL A 110 16.33 27.15 -6.45
CA VAL A 110 14.86 27.07 -6.48
C VAL A 110 14.37 26.71 -7.89
N ARG A 111 14.90 27.36 -8.94
CA ARG A 111 14.56 27.07 -10.34
C ARG A 111 14.84 25.62 -10.73
N GLU A 112 16.04 25.13 -10.39
CA GLU A 112 16.42 23.74 -10.69
C GLU A 112 15.55 22.74 -9.93
N ASN A 113 15.20 23.04 -8.67
CA ASN A 113 14.31 22.20 -7.89
C ASN A 113 12.87 22.15 -8.44
N ILE A 114 12.37 23.20 -9.10
CA ILE A 114 11.10 23.14 -9.82
C ILE A 114 11.16 22.06 -10.92
N TYR A 115 12.26 22.02 -11.68
CA TYR A 115 12.43 20.98 -12.71
C TYR A 115 12.64 19.61 -12.09
N LEU A 116 13.56 19.47 -11.12
CA LEU A 116 13.87 18.18 -10.49
C LEU A 116 12.62 17.52 -9.94
N ARG A 117 11.85 18.28 -9.14
CA ARG A 117 10.62 17.77 -8.55
C ARG A 117 9.52 17.54 -9.57
N GLY A 118 9.32 18.48 -10.50
CA GLY A 118 8.27 18.33 -11.52
C GLY A 118 8.52 17.14 -12.42
N VAL A 119 9.78 16.89 -12.83
CA VAL A 119 10.14 15.69 -13.61
C VAL A 119 9.96 14.41 -12.79
N ALA A 120 10.34 14.42 -11.50
CA ALA A 120 10.10 13.29 -10.60
C ALA A 120 8.60 12.98 -10.42
N MET A 121 7.72 13.98 -10.62
CA MET A 121 6.27 13.82 -10.67
C MET A 121 5.73 13.43 -12.06
N GLY A 122 6.59 13.18 -13.04
CA GLY A 122 6.22 12.80 -14.41
C GLY A 122 5.89 13.98 -15.34
N LEU A 123 6.13 15.23 -14.93
CA LEU A 123 5.85 16.40 -15.75
C LEU A 123 6.96 16.63 -16.78
N LYS A 124 6.59 17.06 -17.98
CA LYS A 124 7.57 17.40 -19.03
C LYS A 124 8.28 18.72 -18.71
N ALA A 125 9.59 18.79 -18.96
CA ALA A 125 10.39 19.99 -18.73
C ALA A 125 9.88 21.20 -19.52
N SER A 126 9.36 20.99 -20.74
CA SER A 126 8.74 22.05 -21.57
C SER A 126 7.50 22.66 -20.90
N PHE A 127 6.65 21.82 -20.31
CA PHE A 127 5.49 22.27 -19.54
C PHE A 127 5.93 23.07 -18.31
N LEU A 128 6.88 22.54 -17.52
CA LEU A 128 7.39 23.18 -16.30
C LEU A 128 7.95 24.57 -16.58
N ARG A 129 8.61 24.77 -17.72
CA ARG A 129 9.14 26.10 -18.13
C ARG A 129 8.04 27.16 -18.13
N GLY A 130 6.85 26.82 -18.63
CA GLY A 130 5.69 27.71 -18.65
C GLY A 130 5.08 27.95 -17.25
N GLN A 131 5.26 26.99 -16.32
CA GLN A 131 4.67 27.06 -14.98
C GLN A 131 5.57 27.79 -13.96
N ILE A 132 6.86 28.03 -14.28
CA ILE A 132 7.80 28.67 -13.33
C ILE A 132 7.27 30.00 -12.78
N PRO A 133 6.76 30.94 -13.60
CA PRO A 133 6.27 32.22 -13.08
C PRO A 133 5.15 32.03 -12.04
N GLU A 134 4.15 31.20 -12.35
CA GLU A 134 3.04 30.91 -11.44
C GLU A 134 3.50 30.23 -10.14
N ILE A 135 4.40 29.24 -10.25
CA ILE A 135 4.97 28.54 -9.09
C ILE A 135 5.71 29.52 -8.17
N LEU A 136 6.52 30.41 -8.74
CA LEU A 136 7.29 31.39 -7.99
C LEU A 136 6.40 32.45 -7.33
N GLU A 137 5.39 32.95 -8.05
CA GLU A 137 4.41 33.89 -7.51
C GLU A 137 3.63 33.29 -6.37
N PHE A 138 3.08 32.08 -6.56
CA PHE A 138 2.31 31.38 -5.53
C PHE A 138 3.13 31.09 -4.28
N SER A 139 4.37 30.60 -4.44
CA SER A 139 5.25 30.29 -3.32
C SER A 139 5.87 31.54 -2.64
N GLY A 140 5.80 32.72 -3.29
CA GLY A 140 6.45 33.95 -2.83
C GLY A 140 7.98 33.89 -2.92
N LEU A 141 8.53 33.13 -3.89
CA LEU A 141 9.98 32.91 -4.02
C LEU A 141 10.58 33.55 -5.28
N GLY A 142 9.90 34.52 -5.90
CA GLY A 142 10.37 35.18 -7.11
C GLY A 142 11.80 35.76 -7.02
N GLU A 143 12.08 36.49 -5.94
CA GLU A 143 13.41 37.08 -5.70
C GLU A 143 14.49 36.03 -5.36
N LYS A 144 14.07 34.82 -4.90
CA LYS A 144 14.96 33.74 -4.47
C LYS A 144 15.14 32.65 -5.52
N VAL A 145 14.70 32.87 -6.75
CA VAL A 145 14.69 31.88 -7.82
C VAL A 145 16.06 31.25 -8.09
N ASN A 146 17.13 32.01 -7.95
CA ASN A 146 18.53 31.59 -8.15
C ASN A 146 19.24 31.22 -6.83
N HIS A 147 18.58 31.30 -5.68
CA HIS A 147 19.14 30.87 -4.40
C HIS A 147 19.13 29.35 -4.27
N ARG A 148 20.16 28.80 -3.61
CA ARG A 148 20.19 27.35 -3.29
C ARG A 148 19.09 27.00 -2.30
N LEU A 149 18.44 25.86 -2.50
CA LEU A 149 17.31 25.46 -1.68
C LEU A 149 17.67 25.31 -0.18
N ARG A 150 18.90 24.90 0.13
CA ARG A 150 19.37 24.79 1.52
C ARG A 150 19.30 26.10 2.31
N THR A 151 19.34 27.25 1.64
CA THR A 151 19.27 28.58 2.28
C THR A 151 17.84 29.01 2.63
N LEU A 152 16.83 28.28 2.17
CA LEU A 152 15.43 28.55 2.45
C LEU A 152 15.02 27.97 3.81
N SER A 153 14.10 28.65 4.49
CA SER A 153 13.43 28.08 5.69
C SER A 153 12.58 26.86 5.33
N SER A 154 12.26 26.04 6.34
CA SER A 154 11.37 24.88 6.17
C SER A 154 10.00 25.27 5.59
N GLY A 155 9.44 26.39 6.06
CA GLY A 155 8.18 26.93 5.54
C GLY A 155 8.28 27.36 4.07
N GLN A 156 9.40 27.98 3.64
CA GLN A 156 9.61 28.33 2.25
C GLN A 156 9.77 27.10 1.35
N LYS A 157 10.48 26.08 1.80
CA LYS A 157 10.60 24.80 1.08
C LYS A 157 9.24 24.12 0.94
N MET A 158 8.43 24.13 1.99
CA MET A 158 7.08 23.57 1.95
C MET A 158 6.18 24.34 0.98
N ARG A 159 6.19 25.68 0.97
CA ARG A 159 5.46 26.52 0.00
C ARG A 159 5.86 26.21 -1.44
N LEU A 160 7.16 26.05 -1.71
CA LEU A 160 7.65 25.66 -3.03
C LEU A 160 7.15 24.28 -3.42
N GLY A 161 7.27 23.29 -2.51
CA GLY A 161 6.79 21.93 -2.74
C GLY A 161 5.30 21.86 -3.04
N PHE A 162 4.49 22.62 -2.29
CA PHE A 162 3.07 22.74 -2.52
C PHE A 162 2.74 23.38 -3.86
N ALA A 163 3.41 24.53 -4.20
CA ALA A 163 3.20 25.21 -5.47
C ALA A 163 3.48 24.32 -6.67
N ILE A 164 4.60 23.57 -6.65
CA ILE A 164 4.94 22.61 -7.71
C ILE A 164 3.92 21.47 -7.76
N SER A 165 3.54 20.90 -6.60
CA SER A 165 2.62 19.78 -6.57
C SER A 165 1.22 20.14 -7.01
N THR A 166 0.81 21.40 -6.92
CA THR A 166 -0.53 21.85 -7.29
C THR A 166 -0.57 22.67 -8.59
N CYS A 167 0.52 22.73 -9.37
CA CYS A 167 0.54 23.47 -10.64
C CYS A 167 -0.28 22.76 -11.75
N VAL A 168 -0.54 21.47 -11.63
CA VAL A 168 -1.30 20.68 -12.61
C VAL A 168 -2.60 20.14 -11.98
N GLN A 169 -3.64 20.02 -12.80
CA GLN A 169 -4.87 19.29 -12.46
C GLN A 169 -4.71 17.82 -12.86
N HIS A 170 -5.04 16.91 -11.97
CA HIS A 170 -5.02 15.47 -12.22
C HIS A 170 -6.41 14.86 -12.04
N ASP A 171 -6.67 13.73 -12.74
CA ASP A 171 -7.93 13.00 -12.63
C ASP A 171 -8.12 12.42 -11.22
N VAL A 172 -7.05 11.87 -10.64
CA VAL A 172 -7.02 11.25 -9.30
C VAL A 172 -6.12 12.06 -8.38
N MET A 173 -6.63 12.48 -7.24
CA MET A 173 -5.87 13.18 -6.21
C MET A 173 -5.83 12.36 -4.92
N LEU A 174 -4.62 12.06 -4.43
CA LEU A 174 -4.37 11.34 -3.19
C LEU A 174 -3.74 12.29 -2.17
N MET A 175 -4.30 12.38 -0.96
CA MET A 175 -3.84 13.31 0.08
C MET A 175 -3.68 12.60 1.42
N ASP A 176 -2.51 12.80 2.06
CA ASP A 176 -2.23 12.36 3.43
C ASP A 176 -2.12 13.60 4.31
N GLU A 177 -3.22 13.93 4.96
CA GLU A 177 -3.46 15.16 5.70
C GLU A 177 -3.57 16.44 4.85
N TRP A 178 -4.30 17.39 5.38
CA TRP A 178 -4.42 18.73 4.81
C TRP A 178 -3.18 19.54 5.17
N VAL A 179 -2.68 20.32 4.23
CA VAL A 179 -1.50 21.16 4.43
C VAL A 179 -1.71 22.08 5.64
N GLY A 180 -0.95 21.83 6.70
CA GLY A 180 -1.06 22.55 7.99
C GLY A 180 0.12 23.44 8.36
N ALA A 181 1.02 23.80 7.40
CA ALA A 181 2.21 24.58 7.70
C ALA A 181 2.38 25.79 6.78
N GLY A 182 2.58 26.96 7.37
CA GLY A 182 2.77 28.24 6.67
C GLY A 182 2.24 29.39 7.50
N ASP A 183 2.43 30.63 7.02
CA ASP A 183 1.76 31.81 7.57
C ASP A 183 0.28 31.84 7.16
N ALA A 184 -0.50 32.67 7.84
CA ALA A 184 -1.97 32.74 7.64
C ALA A 184 -2.37 33.07 6.19
N ASP A 185 -1.59 33.94 5.52
CA ASP A 185 -1.87 34.33 4.13
C ASP A 185 -1.61 33.20 3.16
N PHE A 186 -0.50 32.46 3.33
CA PHE A 186 -0.23 31.29 2.53
C PHE A 186 -1.26 30.21 2.75
N MET A 187 -1.68 29.97 4.00
CA MET A 187 -2.70 28.96 4.33
C MET A 187 -4.04 29.26 3.66
N ARG A 188 -4.44 30.54 3.58
CA ARG A 188 -5.65 30.93 2.86
C ARG A 188 -5.53 30.61 1.37
N LYS A 189 -4.46 31.04 0.70
CA LYS A 189 -4.18 30.75 -0.72
C LYS A 189 -4.10 29.25 -0.99
N ALA A 190 -3.43 28.49 -0.11
CA ALA A 190 -3.30 27.04 -0.23
C ALA A 190 -4.66 26.35 -0.12
N LYS A 191 -5.52 26.78 0.81
CA LYS A 191 -6.87 26.26 0.97
C LYS A 191 -7.73 26.50 -0.28
N GLU A 192 -7.72 27.71 -0.83
CA GLU A 192 -8.44 28.08 -2.06
C GLU A 192 -7.96 27.23 -3.25
N ARG A 193 -6.62 27.08 -3.43
CA ARG A 193 -6.05 26.25 -4.49
C ARG A 193 -6.40 24.77 -4.32
N MET A 194 -6.37 24.25 -3.10
CA MET A 194 -6.77 22.88 -2.83
C MET A 194 -8.25 22.64 -3.12
N GLN A 195 -9.14 23.54 -2.71
CA GLN A 195 -10.55 23.44 -3.05
C GLN A 195 -10.81 23.42 -4.55
N SER A 196 -10.09 24.26 -5.30
CA SER A 196 -10.14 24.25 -6.77
C SER A 196 -9.65 22.92 -7.33
N ARG A 197 -8.51 22.38 -6.85
CA ARG A 197 -7.96 21.11 -7.32
C ARG A 197 -8.85 19.91 -6.98
N VAL A 198 -9.39 19.89 -5.75
CA VAL A 198 -10.38 18.89 -5.31
C VAL A 198 -11.64 18.97 -6.17
N GLY A 199 -12.13 20.21 -6.47
CA GLY A 199 -13.29 20.42 -7.32
C GLY A 199 -13.10 19.92 -8.76
N GLY A 200 -11.89 20.09 -9.30
CA GLY A 200 -11.55 19.69 -10.66
C GLY A 200 -11.08 18.23 -10.81
N SER A 201 -10.80 17.52 -9.72
CA SER A 201 -10.42 16.10 -9.79
C SER A 201 -11.65 15.20 -9.89
N LYS A 202 -11.54 14.12 -10.67
CA LYS A 202 -12.61 13.14 -10.85
C LYS A 202 -12.74 12.22 -9.65
N ILE A 203 -11.61 11.79 -9.09
CA ILE A 203 -11.56 10.97 -7.87
C ILE A 203 -10.64 11.67 -6.86
N VAL A 204 -11.07 11.71 -5.61
CA VAL A 204 -10.26 12.22 -4.49
C VAL A 204 -10.18 11.16 -3.40
N VAL A 205 -8.99 10.90 -2.88
CA VAL A 205 -8.76 10.05 -1.71
C VAL A 205 -8.03 10.86 -0.66
N LEU A 206 -8.65 11.02 0.50
CA LEU A 206 -8.16 11.87 1.58
C LEU A 206 -8.04 11.08 2.88
N ALA A 207 -6.84 11.00 3.45
CA ALA A 207 -6.63 10.61 4.84
C ALA A 207 -6.47 11.87 5.69
N SER A 208 -7.26 12.01 6.76
CA SER A 208 -7.14 13.13 7.69
C SER A 208 -7.67 12.77 9.06
N HIS A 209 -7.15 13.45 10.08
CA HIS A 209 -7.67 13.38 11.44
C HIS A 209 -8.82 14.38 11.70
N SER A 210 -9.05 15.33 10.79
CA SER A 210 -10.13 16.29 10.89
C SER A 210 -11.43 15.72 10.32
N THR A 211 -12.30 15.20 11.19
CA THR A 211 -13.60 14.62 10.80
C THR A 211 -14.52 15.63 10.14
N GLY A 212 -14.45 16.92 10.53
CA GLY A 212 -15.18 18.01 9.88
C GLY A 212 -14.77 18.16 8.41
N LEU A 213 -13.46 18.23 8.13
CA LEU A 213 -12.93 18.34 6.78
C LEU A 213 -13.34 17.14 5.91
N LEU A 214 -13.28 15.92 6.47
CA LEU A 214 -13.69 14.71 5.77
C LEU A 214 -15.16 14.72 5.40
N ARG A 215 -16.01 15.21 6.31
CA ARG A 215 -17.46 15.37 6.06
C ARG A 215 -17.76 16.39 4.98
N ASP A 216 -17.00 17.49 4.93
CA ASP A 216 -17.23 18.58 3.96
C ASP A 216 -16.78 18.20 2.54
N ILE A 217 -15.75 17.34 2.42
CA ILE A 217 -15.14 17.01 1.13
C ILE A 217 -15.60 15.65 0.60
N CYS A 218 -15.74 14.64 1.48
CA CYS A 218 -15.91 13.26 1.06
C CYS A 218 -17.37 12.83 1.06
N ASN A 219 -17.75 11.97 0.08
CA ASN A 219 -19.05 11.33 0.01
C ASN A 219 -19.02 9.85 0.42
N ARG A 220 -17.82 9.23 0.41
CA ARG A 220 -17.58 7.84 0.83
C ARG A 220 -16.50 7.78 1.91
N GLY A 221 -16.50 6.70 2.67
CA GLY A 221 -15.49 6.46 3.69
C GLY A 221 -15.12 4.97 3.79
N ILE A 222 -13.86 4.73 4.13
CA ILE A 222 -13.38 3.42 4.59
C ILE A 222 -12.71 3.59 5.95
N VAL A 223 -12.89 2.59 6.81
CA VAL A 223 -12.23 2.54 8.11
C VAL A 223 -11.19 1.44 8.10
N LEU A 224 -9.94 1.81 8.38
CA LEU A 224 -8.82 0.88 8.49
C LEU A 224 -8.44 0.68 9.97
N GLU A 225 -8.14 -0.57 10.33
CA GLU A 225 -7.53 -0.95 11.60
C GLU A 225 -6.48 -2.03 11.35
N ARG A 226 -5.24 -1.82 11.83
CA ARG A 226 -4.11 -2.76 11.69
C ARG A 226 -3.92 -3.31 10.27
N GLY A 227 -4.05 -2.43 9.26
CA GLY A 227 -3.90 -2.80 7.85
C GLY A 227 -5.11 -3.47 7.21
N ARG A 228 -6.23 -3.65 7.90
CA ARG A 228 -7.45 -4.28 7.39
C ARG A 228 -8.57 -3.28 7.18
N LEU A 229 -9.42 -3.56 6.19
CA LEU A 229 -10.63 -2.81 5.93
C LEU A 229 -11.75 -3.31 6.86
N MET A 230 -12.12 -2.47 7.84
CA MET A 230 -13.16 -2.82 8.82
C MET A 230 -14.56 -2.45 8.35
N GLN A 231 -14.69 -1.36 7.58
CA GLN A 231 -15.97 -0.86 7.11
C GLN A 231 -15.76 -0.01 5.86
N SER A 232 -16.69 -0.08 4.92
CA SER A 232 -16.78 0.76 3.72
C SER A 232 -18.24 1.18 3.51
N GLY A 233 -18.46 2.45 3.14
CA GLY A 233 -19.80 2.97 2.90
C GLY A 233 -19.81 4.47 2.60
N ASP A 234 -20.96 5.11 2.86
CA ASP A 234 -21.05 6.58 2.84
C ASP A 234 -20.23 7.20 3.98
N ILE A 235 -19.91 8.48 3.85
CA ILE A 235 -19.06 9.18 4.82
C ILE A 235 -19.66 9.23 6.21
N THR A 236 -20.98 9.36 6.34
CA THR A 236 -21.66 9.51 7.63
C THR A 236 -21.62 8.20 8.41
N SER A 237 -21.95 7.08 7.77
CA SER A 237 -21.88 5.75 8.38
C SER A 237 -20.44 5.37 8.74
N SER A 238 -19.47 5.72 7.89
CA SER A 238 -18.05 5.46 8.14
C SER A 238 -17.50 6.27 9.31
N LEU A 239 -17.88 7.53 9.43
CA LEU A 239 -17.53 8.38 10.59
C LEU A 239 -18.16 7.86 11.88
N LYS A 240 -19.43 7.45 11.85
CA LYS A 240 -20.11 6.85 13.00
C LYS A 240 -19.37 5.61 13.48
N TYR A 241 -19.10 4.67 12.57
CA TYR A 241 -18.36 3.46 12.89
C TYR A 241 -16.96 3.77 13.47
N TYR A 242 -16.24 4.73 12.88
CA TYR A 242 -14.93 5.14 13.37
C TYR A 242 -15.01 5.72 14.80
N HIS A 243 -16.03 6.52 15.13
CA HIS A 243 -16.21 7.03 16.49
C HIS A 243 -16.55 5.92 17.50
N GLU A 244 -17.35 4.93 17.11
CA GLU A 244 -17.66 3.76 17.92
C GLU A 244 -16.40 2.92 18.15
N LEU A 245 -15.56 2.73 17.12
CA LEU A 245 -14.27 2.08 17.20
C LEU A 245 -13.34 2.77 18.20
N LEU A 246 -13.24 4.10 18.14
CA LEU A 246 -12.47 4.90 19.10
C LEU A 246 -12.98 4.80 20.53
N ALA A 247 -14.31 4.76 20.73
CA ALA A 247 -14.91 4.59 22.05
C ALA A 247 -14.57 3.24 22.68
N LYS A 248 -14.69 2.15 21.91
CA LYS A 248 -14.29 0.80 22.34
C LYS A 248 -12.81 0.72 22.73
N HIS A 249 -11.93 1.29 21.95
CA HIS A 249 -10.51 1.35 22.30
C HIS A 249 -10.22 2.12 23.60
N ARG A 250 -10.98 3.22 23.86
CA ARG A 250 -10.85 3.97 25.13
C ARG A 250 -11.37 3.17 26.33
N ALA A 251 -12.35 2.31 26.11
CA ALA A 251 -12.88 1.41 27.12
C ALA A 251 -11.95 0.21 27.43
N GLY A 252 -10.82 0.09 26.69
CA GLY A 252 -9.91 -1.05 26.86
C GLY A 252 -10.45 -2.35 26.25
N GLU A 253 -11.53 -2.27 25.49
CA GLU A 253 -12.02 -3.42 24.74
C GLU A 253 -11.03 -3.68 23.60
N GLU A 254 -10.37 -4.84 23.59
CA GLU A 254 -9.66 -5.33 22.42
C GLU A 254 -10.68 -5.56 21.32
N ILE A 255 -10.63 -4.71 20.32
CA ILE A 255 -11.37 -4.96 19.09
C ILE A 255 -10.49 -5.90 18.31
N GLU A 256 -10.69 -7.19 18.50
CA GLU A 256 -10.25 -8.14 17.50
C GLU A 256 -10.99 -7.79 16.20
N PRO A 257 -10.29 -7.50 15.09
CA PRO A 257 -10.90 -7.57 13.77
C PRO A 257 -11.56 -8.94 13.72
N ALA A 258 -12.81 -9.02 13.27
CA ALA A 258 -13.63 -10.23 13.26
C ALA A 258 -12.74 -11.43 12.99
N ALA A 259 -12.69 -12.33 13.97
CA ALA A 259 -11.62 -13.29 14.16
C ALA A 259 -11.22 -13.96 12.84
N THR A 260 -10.10 -13.52 12.29
CA THR A 260 -9.26 -14.40 11.53
C THR A 260 -8.13 -14.81 12.45
N SER A 261 -8.44 -15.76 13.31
CA SER A 261 -7.46 -16.62 13.99
C SER A 261 -6.78 -17.55 12.98
N GLY A 262 -6.46 -17.02 11.80
CA GLY A 262 -5.64 -17.69 10.81
C GLY A 262 -4.22 -17.14 10.92
N SER A 263 -3.24 -18.00 11.12
CA SER A 263 -1.83 -17.68 10.97
C SER A 263 -1.65 -16.88 9.67
N GLN A 264 -1.00 -15.71 9.72
CA GLN A 264 -0.70 -14.98 8.50
C GLN A 264 0.25 -15.83 7.67
N ILE A 265 -0.14 -16.15 6.43
CA ILE A 265 0.65 -16.95 5.53
C ILE A 265 1.16 -16.06 4.41
N PHE A 266 2.46 -16.14 4.16
CA PHE A 266 3.17 -15.42 3.12
C PHE A 266 3.67 -16.39 2.08
N GLY A 267 3.62 -16.02 0.80
CA GLY A 267 4.15 -16.90 -0.22
C GLY A 267 3.90 -16.39 -1.62
N VAL A 268 4.43 -17.14 -2.58
CA VAL A 268 4.29 -16.86 -4.01
C VAL A 268 3.95 -18.15 -4.74
N VAL A 269 2.93 -18.08 -5.57
CA VAL A 269 2.67 -19.05 -6.64
C VAL A 269 3.51 -18.65 -7.83
N GLU A 270 4.48 -19.47 -8.20
CA GLU A 270 5.47 -19.18 -9.25
C GLU A 270 5.08 -19.76 -10.60
N GLN A 271 4.41 -20.91 -10.58
CA GLN A 271 3.90 -21.57 -11.78
C GLN A 271 2.53 -22.19 -11.50
N MET A 272 1.69 -22.17 -12.52
CA MET A 272 0.39 -22.83 -12.54
C MET A 272 0.19 -23.41 -13.93
N THR A 273 -0.09 -24.70 -14.04
CA THR A 273 -0.30 -25.39 -15.31
C THR A 273 -1.55 -26.26 -15.23
N ALA A 274 -2.29 -26.35 -16.34
CA ALA A 274 -3.41 -27.28 -16.43
C ALA A 274 -2.86 -28.70 -16.67
N ALA A 275 -3.35 -29.64 -15.86
CA ALA A 275 -3.04 -31.06 -15.97
C ALA A 275 -4.33 -31.88 -16.13
N THR A 276 -4.19 -33.16 -16.47
CA THR A 276 -5.35 -34.05 -16.69
C THR A 276 -6.17 -34.17 -15.40
N GLY A 277 -7.28 -33.43 -15.33
CA GLY A 277 -8.22 -33.44 -14.21
C GLY A 277 -8.04 -32.33 -13.17
N GLY A 278 -7.13 -31.36 -13.37
CA GLY A 278 -6.93 -30.28 -12.39
C GLY A 278 -5.80 -29.31 -12.74
N LEU A 279 -5.30 -28.63 -11.73
CA LEU A 279 -4.22 -27.65 -11.82
C LEU A 279 -3.01 -28.14 -11.04
N GLU A 280 -1.83 -28.11 -11.64
CA GLU A 280 -0.55 -28.25 -10.96
C GLU A 280 0.01 -26.88 -10.63
N ILE A 281 0.37 -26.68 -9.37
CA ILE A 281 0.74 -25.38 -8.83
C ILE A 281 2.05 -25.52 -8.06
N THR A 282 3.03 -24.68 -8.38
CA THR A 282 4.31 -24.65 -7.66
C THR A 282 4.59 -23.27 -7.09
N GLY A 283 5.31 -23.22 -5.97
CA GLY A 283 5.66 -21.99 -5.29
C GLY A 283 6.30 -22.22 -3.94
N TRP A 284 6.20 -21.22 -3.07
CA TRP A 284 6.62 -21.34 -1.68
C TRP A 284 5.64 -20.61 -0.77
N MET A 285 5.54 -21.05 0.48
CA MET A 285 4.71 -20.40 1.51
C MET A 285 5.28 -20.67 2.91
N ILE A 286 5.15 -19.65 3.78
CA ILE A 286 5.57 -19.68 5.19
C ILE A 286 4.55 -18.92 6.04
N ASP A 287 4.46 -19.27 7.31
CA ASP A 287 3.72 -18.49 8.31
C ASP A 287 4.60 -17.39 8.95
N ASN A 288 4.07 -16.68 9.95
CA ASN A 288 4.77 -15.64 10.71
C ASN A 288 6.04 -16.14 11.43
N GLU A 289 6.09 -17.43 11.74
CA GLU A 289 7.20 -18.06 12.45
C GLU A 289 8.23 -18.66 11.49
N GLY A 290 7.94 -18.61 10.19
CA GLY A 290 8.78 -19.16 9.12
C GLY A 290 8.57 -20.66 8.91
N VAL A 291 7.45 -21.21 9.39
CA VAL A 291 7.03 -22.61 9.19
C VAL A 291 6.22 -22.72 7.92
N ALA A 292 6.43 -23.79 7.17
CA ALA A 292 5.68 -24.05 5.93
C ALA A 292 4.28 -24.57 6.26
N PRO A 293 3.20 -23.87 5.85
CA PRO A 293 1.82 -24.30 6.07
C PRO A 293 1.50 -25.63 5.38
N GLU A 294 0.63 -26.44 5.97
CA GLU A 294 0.28 -27.78 5.46
C GLU A 294 -0.79 -27.76 4.38
N GLY A 295 -1.65 -26.73 4.36
CA GLY A 295 -2.78 -26.62 3.45
C GLY A 295 -2.56 -25.58 2.34
N LEU A 296 -3.14 -25.83 1.17
CA LEU A 296 -3.24 -24.89 0.04
C LEU A 296 -4.63 -25.03 -0.57
N SER A 297 -5.27 -23.93 -0.94
CA SER A 297 -6.53 -23.93 -1.65
C SER A 297 -6.60 -22.85 -2.72
N LEU A 298 -7.34 -23.11 -3.77
CA LEU A 298 -7.76 -22.16 -4.79
C LEU A 298 -9.18 -21.71 -4.48
N GLU A 299 -9.42 -20.42 -4.45
CA GLU A 299 -10.77 -19.85 -4.42
C GLU A 299 -11.03 -19.19 -5.78
N LEU A 300 -12.12 -19.59 -6.43
CA LEU A 300 -12.58 -19.08 -7.73
C LEU A 300 -14.04 -18.67 -7.59
N ASP A 301 -14.34 -17.38 -7.78
CA ASP A 301 -15.69 -16.80 -7.62
C ASP A 301 -16.38 -17.18 -6.29
N GLY A 302 -15.61 -17.23 -5.20
CA GLY A 302 -16.10 -17.58 -3.86
C GLY A 302 -16.23 -19.08 -3.61
N GLN A 303 -16.00 -19.94 -4.61
CA GLN A 303 -15.95 -21.38 -4.42
C GLN A 303 -14.52 -21.85 -4.14
N ARG A 304 -14.32 -22.64 -3.09
CA ARG A 304 -13.01 -23.08 -2.63
C ARG A 304 -12.73 -24.53 -3.00
N TYR A 305 -11.54 -24.75 -3.58
CA TYR A 305 -11.00 -26.06 -3.98
C TYR A 305 -9.70 -26.28 -3.21
N ALA A 306 -9.69 -27.24 -2.30
CA ALA A 306 -8.49 -27.61 -1.54
C ALA A 306 -7.53 -28.45 -2.39
N ALA A 307 -6.22 -28.32 -2.12
CA ALA A 307 -5.25 -29.19 -2.74
C ALA A 307 -5.42 -30.63 -2.24
N GLU A 308 -5.51 -31.59 -3.17
CA GLU A 308 -5.56 -33.00 -2.84
C GLU A 308 -4.21 -33.55 -2.39
N ARG A 309 -3.14 -33.00 -2.97
CA ARG A 309 -1.77 -33.40 -2.68
C ARG A 309 -0.89 -32.17 -2.62
N ILE A 310 -0.03 -32.10 -1.61
CA ILE A 310 1.01 -31.07 -1.47
C ILE A 310 2.34 -31.80 -1.19
N GLU A 311 3.26 -31.70 -2.13
CA GLU A 311 4.62 -32.19 -1.95
C GLU A 311 5.54 -31.04 -1.55
N ARG A 312 6.41 -31.25 -0.57
CA ARG A 312 7.37 -30.25 -0.11
C ARG A 312 8.57 -30.22 -1.03
N VAL A 313 8.96 -29.02 -1.40
CA VAL A 313 10.11 -28.75 -2.25
C VAL A 313 11.13 -27.93 -1.47
N ARG A 314 12.42 -28.26 -1.61
CA ARG A 314 13.49 -27.50 -0.98
C ARG A 314 13.71 -26.18 -1.70
N ARG A 315 13.77 -25.09 -0.92
CA ARG A 315 13.99 -23.72 -1.41
C ARG A 315 15.10 -23.04 -0.61
N PRO A 316 16.36 -23.39 -0.88
CA PRO A 316 17.52 -22.79 -0.21
C PRO A 316 17.64 -21.28 -0.47
N ASP A 317 17.09 -20.80 -1.59
CA ASP A 317 17.00 -19.38 -1.95
C ASP A 317 16.07 -18.62 -1.00
N VAL A 318 14.87 -19.15 -0.76
CA VAL A 318 13.88 -18.60 0.18
C VAL A 318 14.41 -18.69 1.62
N GLN A 319 14.97 -19.86 1.99
CA GLN A 319 15.59 -20.05 3.31
C GLN A 319 16.65 -18.98 3.60
N ARG A 320 17.58 -18.76 2.68
CA ARG A 320 18.64 -17.75 2.84
C ARG A 320 18.07 -16.32 2.87
N HIS A 321 17.06 -16.06 2.04
CA HIS A 321 16.46 -14.72 1.95
C HIS A 321 15.74 -14.32 3.24
N PHE A 322 15.01 -15.25 3.87
CA PHE A 322 14.23 -14.99 5.07
C PHE A 322 14.90 -15.48 6.37
N GLY A 323 16.05 -16.17 6.29
CA GLY A 323 16.75 -16.73 7.45
C GLY A 323 15.94 -17.82 8.15
N LEU A 324 15.29 -18.70 7.37
CA LEU A 324 14.43 -19.75 7.91
C LEU A 324 15.23 -20.89 8.54
N ALA A 325 14.64 -21.58 9.50
CA ALA A 325 15.23 -22.76 10.14
C ALA A 325 15.36 -23.95 9.18
N THR A 326 14.48 -24.05 8.18
CA THR A 326 14.42 -25.13 7.18
C THR A 326 14.29 -24.56 5.76
N ASP A 327 14.75 -25.32 4.76
CA ASP A 327 14.56 -25.03 3.34
C ASP A 327 13.29 -25.65 2.74
N ALA A 328 12.53 -26.44 3.52
CA ALA A 328 11.34 -27.17 3.05
C ALA A 328 10.08 -26.29 2.97
N CYS A 329 10.21 -25.05 2.51
CA CYS A 329 9.11 -24.09 2.40
C CYS A 329 8.49 -24.00 0.99
N GLY A 330 9.07 -24.67 0.01
CA GLY A 330 8.46 -24.81 -1.32
C GLY A 330 7.34 -25.84 -1.34
N PHE A 331 6.49 -25.75 -2.34
CA PHE A 331 5.42 -26.71 -2.58
C PHE A 331 5.22 -27.01 -4.07
N HIS A 332 4.81 -28.23 -4.35
CA HIS A 332 4.19 -28.67 -5.58
C HIS A 332 2.82 -29.26 -5.19
N ALA A 333 1.75 -28.69 -5.68
CA ALA A 333 0.39 -29.04 -5.26
C ALA A 333 -0.49 -29.32 -6.48
N THR A 334 -1.42 -30.28 -6.30
CA THR A 334 -2.46 -30.60 -7.28
C THR A 334 -3.81 -30.19 -6.72
N ILE A 335 -4.56 -29.38 -7.47
CA ILE A 335 -5.92 -28.92 -7.13
C ILE A 335 -6.86 -29.35 -8.23
N ILE A 336 -7.88 -30.13 -7.90
CA ILE A 336 -8.92 -30.51 -8.84
C ILE A 336 -9.97 -29.41 -8.92
N VAL A 337 -10.14 -28.84 -10.11
CA VAL A 337 -11.20 -27.87 -10.41
C VAL A 337 -12.08 -28.48 -11.51
N PRO A 338 -13.32 -28.89 -11.18
CA PRO A 338 -14.19 -29.53 -12.16
C PRO A 338 -14.49 -28.63 -13.35
N GLY A 339 -14.35 -29.17 -14.57
CA GLY A 339 -14.68 -28.45 -15.79
C GLY A 339 -13.60 -27.52 -16.32
N VAL A 340 -12.40 -27.47 -15.70
CA VAL A 340 -11.28 -26.68 -16.17
C VAL A 340 -10.25 -27.58 -16.86
N ALA A 341 -10.09 -27.41 -18.18
CA ALA A 341 -9.09 -28.13 -18.98
C ALA A 341 -7.89 -27.23 -19.35
N SER A 342 -8.01 -25.91 -19.18
CA SER A 342 -6.96 -24.94 -19.53
C SER A 342 -7.00 -23.74 -18.57
N LEU A 343 -5.86 -23.07 -18.32
CA LEU A 343 -5.79 -21.86 -17.51
C LEU A 343 -6.69 -20.73 -18.04
N ARG A 344 -6.92 -20.68 -19.33
CA ARG A 344 -7.80 -19.70 -20.00
C ARG A 344 -9.29 -19.88 -19.68
N GLU A 345 -9.65 -20.99 -19.07
CA GLU A 345 -11.03 -21.27 -18.64
C GLU A 345 -11.30 -20.84 -17.18
N LEU A 346 -10.24 -20.41 -16.46
CA LEU A 346 -10.35 -19.84 -15.12
C LEU A 346 -10.87 -18.40 -15.19
N ASN A 347 -12.14 -18.24 -15.56
CA ASN A 347 -12.81 -16.95 -15.58
C ASN A 347 -13.28 -16.61 -14.17
N GLY A 348 -12.98 -15.38 -13.68
CA GLY A 348 -13.43 -14.89 -12.39
C GLY A 348 -12.32 -14.45 -11.44
N GLU A 349 -12.68 -14.09 -10.21
CA GLU A 349 -11.73 -13.69 -9.18
C GLU A 349 -11.01 -14.92 -8.61
N LEU A 350 -9.71 -15.05 -8.95
CA LEU A 350 -8.88 -16.18 -8.52
C LEU A 350 -8.00 -15.78 -7.35
N ARG A 351 -8.09 -16.55 -6.24
CA ARG A 351 -7.29 -16.33 -5.03
C ARG A 351 -6.65 -17.64 -4.57
N MET A 352 -5.35 -17.61 -4.26
CA MET A 352 -4.62 -18.75 -3.68
C MET A 352 -4.44 -18.53 -2.19
N LEU A 353 -4.87 -19.49 -1.37
CA LEU A 353 -4.86 -19.38 0.09
C LEU A 353 -4.02 -20.51 0.70
N GLY A 354 -3.03 -20.15 1.53
CA GLY A 354 -2.33 -21.10 2.37
C GLY A 354 -3.05 -21.34 3.69
N GLY A 355 -2.89 -22.51 4.32
CA GLY A 355 -3.55 -22.84 5.57
C GLY A 355 -2.78 -23.78 6.48
N LEU A 356 -3.11 -23.75 7.77
CA LEU A 356 -2.68 -24.71 8.77
C LEU A 356 -3.86 -25.64 9.06
N SER A 357 -3.69 -26.94 8.80
CA SER A 357 -4.76 -27.94 8.96
C SER A 357 -6.01 -27.58 8.13
N ALA A 358 -7.18 -27.46 8.74
CA ALA A 358 -8.45 -27.12 8.07
C ALA A 358 -8.75 -25.61 7.98
N GLN A 359 -7.86 -24.75 8.53
CA GLN A 359 -8.05 -23.30 8.54
C GLN A 359 -7.11 -22.64 7.52
N PHE A 360 -7.69 -21.88 6.58
CA PHE A 360 -6.94 -21.15 5.57
C PHE A 360 -6.84 -19.67 5.94
N ALA A 361 -5.71 -19.03 5.56
CA ALA A 361 -5.53 -17.61 5.73
C ALA A 361 -6.53 -16.84 4.86
N ASP A 362 -7.00 -15.68 5.34
CA ASP A 362 -7.91 -14.85 4.55
C ASP A 362 -7.20 -14.08 3.45
N ALA A 363 -5.92 -13.80 3.66
CA ALA A 363 -5.12 -13.08 2.68
C ALA A 363 -4.52 -14.04 1.65
N PRO A 364 -4.67 -13.74 0.35
CA PRO A 364 -4.17 -14.60 -0.71
C PRO A 364 -2.64 -14.58 -0.80
N LEU A 365 -2.08 -15.69 -1.28
CA LEU A 365 -0.69 -15.77 -1.72
C LEU A 365 -0.50 -14.90 -2.98
N ARG A 366 0.70 -14.36 -3.14
CA ARG A 366 1.06 -13.65 -4.36
C ARG A 366 1.11 -14.62 -5.55
N ILE A 367 0.55 -14.21 -6.69
CA ILE A 367 0.68 -14.93 -7.96
C ILE A 367 1.72 -14.22 -8.82
N ALA A 368 2.70 -14.95 -9.34
CA ALA A 368 3.75 -14.36 -10.18
C ALA A 368 3.17 -13.76 -11.48
N ALA A 369 3.79 -12.68 -11.97
CA ALA A 369 3.33 -12.00 -13.17
C ALA A 369 3.32 -12.92 -14.42
N SER A 370 4.21 -13.91 -14.48
CA SER A 370 4.24 -14.93 -15.53
C SER A 370 2.96 -15.78 -15.55
N VAL A 371 2.46 -16.15 -14.38
CA VAL A 371 1.21 -16.93 -14.24
C VAL A 371 0.01 -16.04 -14.59
N LEU A 372 -0.01 -14.78 -14.10
CA LEU A 372 -1.09 -13.84 -14.40
C LEU A 372 -1.21 -13.52 -15.89
N ALA A 373 -0.12 -13.59 -16.65
CA ALA A 373 -0.13 -13.38 -18.10
C ALA A 373 -0.77 -14.54 -18.89
N GLU A 374 -0.90 -15.71 -18.30
CA GLU A 374 -1.51 -16.91 -18.91
C GLU A 374 -2.98 -17.07 -18.53
N LEU A 375 -3.46 -16.33 -17.54
CA LEU A 375 -4.86 -16.27 -17.14
C LEU A 375 -5.68 -15.37 -18.10
N PRO A 376 -6.98 -15.58 -18.23
CA PRO A 376 -7.85 -14.82 -19.13
C PRO A 376 -7.94 -13.32 -18.85
#